data_81f0745e2d9388096f768eec9666550d
#
_entry.id   81f0745e2d9388096f768eec9666550d
#
_cell.length_a   1.000
_cell.length_b   1.000
_cell.length_c   1.000
_cell.angle_alpha   90.00
_cell.angle_beta   90.00
_cell.angle_gamma   90.00
#
_symmetry.space_group_name_H-M   'P 1'
#
loop_
_entity.id
_entity.type
_entity.pdbx_description
1 polymer ?
#
loop_
_entity_poly.entity_id
_entity_poly.type
_entity_poly.pdbx_seq_one_letter_code
_entity_poly.pdbx_strand_id
1 'polypeptide(L)'
;MHEIAWRKVCCPVDFSRESRAALEVAVDLCRRLGAELTILHVADPEEAERSGELDAWMEEAAHSGIRALAATARGDPKVAIAHWTQRHGFDAIVMGTHGWTGRARALVGSVAESTVRHAICPVMVIHERWARAHAHEGAGATAH
;
A
#
# COMPACT_ATOMS: atom_id res chain seq x y z
N MET A 1 -28.37 4.70 7.88
CA MET A 1 -27.03 4.57 7.29
C MET A 1 -26.31 3.43 7.96
N HIS A 2 -25.57 2.64 7.19
CA HIS A 2 -24.90 1.44 7.72
C HIS A 2 -23.47 1.74 8.11
N GLU A 3 -22.98 1.01 9.07
CA GLU A 3 -21.58 1.04 9.47
C GLU A 3 -20.80 0.15 8.51
N ILE A 4 -19.64 0.64 8.05
CA ILE A 4 -18.78 -0.09 7.12
C ILE A 4 -17.64 -0.72 7.92
N ALA A 5 -17.42 -2.02 7.72
CA ALA A 5 -16.34 -2.73 8.38
C ALA A 5 -15.05 -2.61 7.56
N TRP A 6 -14.05 -1.98 8.13
CA TRP A 6 -12.70 -1.86 7.56
C TRP A 6 -11.82 -2.92 8.21
N ARG A 7 -11.70 -4.07 7.58
CA ARG A 7 -10.98 -5.21 8.17
C ARG A 7 -9.67 -5.54 7.48
N LYS A 8 -9.62 -5.41 6.17
CA LYS A 8 -8.47 -5.82 5.37
C LYS A 8 -8.06 -4.72 4.43
N VAL A 9 -6.85 -4.21 4.60
CA VAL A 9 -6.27 -3.18 3.75
C VAL A 9 -5.07 -3.77 3.02
N CYS A 10 -4.97 -3.48 1.74
CA CYS A 10 -3.84 -3.90 0.90
C CYS A 10 -2.98 -2.69 0.56
N CYS A 11 -1.68 -2.84 0.72
CA CYS A 11 -0.71 -1.84 0.29
C CYS A 11 0.22 -2.48 -0.75
N PRO A 12 -0.03 -2.25 -2.04
CA PRO A 12 0.90 -2.70 -3.07
C PRO A 12 2.22 -1.93 -2.98
N VAL A 13 3.34 -2.63 -3.11
CA VAL A 13 4.65 -2.01 -3.05
C VAL A 13 5.52 -2.48 -4.21
N ASP A 14 6.36 -1.58 -4.71
CA ASP A 14 7.42 -1.88 -5.68
C ASP A 14 8.79 -1.50 -5.10
N PHE A 15 8.85 -1.25 -3.80
CA PHE A 15 10.04 -0.86 -3.04
C PHE A 15 10.59 0.51 -3.43
N SER A 16 9.77 1.32 -4.09
CA SER A 16 10.09 2.72 -4.37
C SER A 16 9.81 3.59 -3.14
N ARG A 17 10.27 4.84 -3.21
CA ARG A 17 9.99 5.83 -2.16
C ARG A 17 8.51 6.13 -2.05
N GLU A 18 7.81 6.17 -3.17
CA GLU A 18 6.37 6.39 -3.20
C GLU A 18 5.62 5.26 -2.51
N SER A 19 6.00 4.01 -2.80
CA SER A 19 5.35 2.88 -2.14
C SER A 19 5.72 2.82 -0.66
N ARG A 20 6.93 3.25 -0.29
CA ARG A 20 7.29 3.35 1.13
C ARG A 20 6.43 4.37 1.86
N ALA A 21 6.21 5.54 1.25
CA ALA A 21 5.34 6.55 1.82
C ALA A 21 3.91 6.04 1.97
N ALA A 22 3.42 5.32 0.96
CA ALA A 22 2.09 4.71 1.03
C ALA A 22 2.00 3.68 2.15
N LEU A 23 3.05 2.89 2.35
CA LEU A 23 3.09 1.90 3.42
C LEU A 23 2.96 2.57 4.80
N GLU A 24 3.66 3.67 5.01
CA GLU A 24 3.59 4.39 6.28
C GLU A 24 2.17 4.91 6.55
N VAL A 25 1.50 5.42 5.52
CA VAL A 25 0.11 5.83 5.63
C VAL A 25 -0.80 4.64 5.90
N ALA A 26 -0.58 3.53 5.20
CA ALA A 26 -1.39 2.32 5.38
C ALA A 26 -1.27 1.77 6.80
N VAL A 27 -0.08 1.78 7.37
CA VAL A 27 0.15 1.34 8.75
C VAL A 27 -0.63 2.22 9.72
N ASP A 28 -0.55 3.54 9.56
CA ASP A 28 -1.28 4.46 10.42
C ASP A 28 -2.79 4.28 10.29
N LEU A 29 -3.26 4.11 9.06
CA LEU A 29 -4.68 3.87 8.79
C LEU A 29 -5.16 2.58 9.46
N CYS A 30 -4.43 1.49 9.31
CA CYS A 30 -4.79 0.21 9.92
C CYS A 30 -4.81 0.29 11.44
N ARG A 31 -3.87 1.02 12.01
CA ARG A 31 -3.85 1.22 13.47
C ARG A 31 -5.09 1.95 13.95
N ARG A 32 -5.54 2.96 13.21
CA ARG A 32 -6.73 3.74 13.55
C ARG A 32 -8.02 2.95 13.36
N LEU A 33 -8.07 2.10 12.35
CA LEU A 33 -9.27 1.34 12.02
C LEU A 33 -9.33 -0.03 12.70
N GLY A 34 -8.24 -0.48 13.30
CA GLY A 34 -8.16 -1.84 13.80
C GLY A 34 -8.16 -2.87 12.67
N ALA A 35 -7.60 -2.50 11.52
CA ALA A 35 -7.59 -3.36 10.33
C ALA A 35 -6.28 -4.11 10.20
N GLU A 36 -6.33 -5.23 9.50
CA GLU A 36 -5.18 -6.03 9.10
C GLU A 36 -4.59 -5.44 7.82
N LEU A 37 -3.27 -5.41 7.72
CA LEU A 37 -2.59 -4.91 6.53
C LEU A 37 -1.89 -6.05 5.81
N THR A 38 -2.11 -6.16 4.50
CA THR A 38 -1.32 -7.02 3.63
C THR A 38 -0.47 -6.16 2.72
N ILE A 39 0.83 -6.38 2.76
CA ILE A 39 1.77 -5.73 1.85
C ILE A 39 1.92 -6.65 0.65
N LEU A 40 1.55 -6.17 -0.52
CA LEU A 40 1.53 -6.96 -1.75
C LEU A 40 2.61 -6.49 -2.70
N HIS A 41 3.47 -7.41 -3.13
CA HIS A 41 4.38 -7.14 -4.24
C HIS A 41 3.91 -7.91 -5.47
N VAL A 42 3.70 -7.20 -6.56
CA VAL A 42 3.39 -7.82 -7.85
C VAL A 42 4.67 -7.86 -8.66
N ALA A 43 5.22 -9.05 -8.81
CA ALA A 43 6.49 -9.27 -9.51
C ALA A 43 6.24 -9.57 -10.98
N ASP A 44 7.10 -9.04 -11.85
CA ASP A 44 7.12 -9.49 -13.24
C ASP A 44 7.48 -10.97 -13.28
N PRO A 45 7.00 -11.71 -14.30
CA PRO A 45 7.32 -13.14 -14.40
C PRO A 45 8.80 -13.46 -14.40
N GLU A 46 9.62 -12.54 -14.90
CA GLU A 46 11.07 -12.72 -14.98
C GLU A 46 11.83 -12.03 -13.85
N GLU A 47 11.13 -11.35 -12.96
CA GLU A 47 11.76 -10.64 -11.87
C GLU A 47 12.34 -11.61 -10.84
N ALA A 48 13.53 -11.30 -10.36
CA ALA A 48 14.14 -12.06 -9.27
C ALA A 48 13.28 -11.92 -8.02
N GLU A 49 13.26 -12.96 -7.20
CA GLU A 49 12.45 -12.96 -6.00
C GLU A 49 12.97 -11.90 -5.00
N ARG A 50 12.05 -11.14 -4.44
CA ARG A 50 12.34 -10.09 -3.47
C ARG A 50 11.67 -10.34 -2.13
N SER A 51 11.50 -11.59 -1.78
CA SER A 51 10.81 -11.98 -0.54
C SER A 51 11.51 -11.45 0.71
N GLY A 52 12.84 -11.36 0.70
CA GLY A 52 13.59 -10.81 1.82
C GLY A 52 13.26 -9.35 2.11
N GLU A 53 13.15 -8.53 1.06
CA GLU A 53 12.76 -7.13 1.21
C GLU A 53 11.32 -7.00 1.67
N LEU A 54 10.46 -7.82 1.09
CA LEU A 54 9.04 -7.81 1.42
C LEU A 54 8.82 -8.20 2.88
N ASP A 55 9.50 -9.25 3.33
CA ASP A 55 9.40 -9.70 4.72
C ASP A 55 9.93 -8.65 5.69
N ALA A 56 11.02 -7.96 5.33
CA ALA A 56 11.57 -6.89 6.16
C ALA A 56 10.57 -5.74 6.32
N TRP A 57 9.91 -5.35 5.25
CA TRP A 57 8.88 -4.30 5.32
C TRP A 57 7.67 -4.74 6.12
N MET A 58 7.29 -6.01 5.98
CA MET A 58 6.18 -6.56 6.76
C MET A 58 6.50 -6.60 8.25
N GLU A 59 7.69 -7.03 8.62
CA GLU A 59 8.10 -7.07 10.02
C GLU A 59 8.14 -5.68 10.64
N GLU A 60 8.64 -4.71 9.88
CA GLU A 60 8.68 -3.33 10.34
C GLU A 60 7.25 -2.81 10.59
N ALA A 61 6.33 -3.10 9.68
CA ALA A 61 4.92 -2.73 9.86
C ALA A 61 4.33 -3.42 11.09
N ALA A 62 4.62 -4.70 11.28
CA ALA A 62 4.12 -5.45 12.43
C ALA A 62 4.59 -4.87 13.76
N HIS A 63 5.80 -4.32 13.82
CA HIS A 63 6.32 -3.67 15.02
C HIS A 63 5.54 -2.41 15.40
N SER A 64 4.70 -1.90 14.50
CA SER A 64 3.86 -0.74 14.80
C SER A 64 2.56 -1.12 15.52
N GLY A 65 2.40 -2.38 15.89
CA GLY A 65 1.25 -2.83 16.66
C GLY A 65 0.04 -3.24 15.85
N ILE A 66 0.22 -3.47 14.55
CA ILE A 66 -0.85 -3.95 13.68
C ILE A 66 -0.56 -5.39 13.24
N ARG A 67 -1.58 -6.08 12.77
CA ARG A 67 -1.38 -7.37 12.12
C ARG A 67 -0.97 -7.11 10.67
N ALA A 68 0.26 -7.48 10.33
CA ALA A 68 0.81 -7.29 8.99
C ALA A 68 1.14 -8.64 8.35
N LEU A 69 0.79 -8.76 7.08
CA LEU A 69 1.03 -9.94 6.27
C LEU A 69 1.75 -9.52 5.00
N ALA A 70 2.47 -10.45 4.40
CA ALA A 70 3.14 -10.21 3.13
C ALA A 70 2.61 -11.19 2.09
N ALA A 71 2.43 -10.73 0.86
CA ALA A 71 1.98 -11.56 -0.24
C ALA A 71 2.67 -11.14 -1.52
N THR A 72 2.90 -12.12 -2.40
CA THR A 72 3.45 -11.87 -3.73
C THR A 72 2.48 -12.42 -4.77
N ALA A 73 2.20 -11.61 -5.78
CA ALA A 73 1.49 -12.03 -6.97
C ALA A 73 2.41 -11.80 -8.17
N ARG A 74 2.13 -12.47 -9.28
CA ARG A 74 2.90 -12.30 -10.49
C ARG A 74 2.02 -11.80 -11.61
N GLY A 75 2.60 -10.98 -12.48
CA GLY A 75 1.92 -10.44 -13.63
C GLY A 75 2.15 -8.96 -13.80
N ASP A 76 1.25 -8.34 -14.55
CA ASP A 76 1.29 -6.90 -14.78
C ASP A 76 0.60 -6.18 -13.62
N PRO A 77 1.30 -5.34 -12.85
CA PRO A 77 0.70 -4.67 -11.71
C PRO A 77 -0.50 -3.79 -12.09
N LYS A 78 -0.58 -3.31 -13.32
CA LYS A 78 -1.73 -2.52 -13.78
C LYS A 78 -3.05 -3.28 -13.73
N VAL A 79 -2.98 -4.60 -13.76
CA VAL A 79 -4.16 -5.48 -13.77
C VAL A 79 -4.21 -6.31 -12.50
N ALA A 80 -3.06 -6.80 -12.07
CA ALA A 80 -2.96 -7.78 -11.00
C ALA A 80 -3.43 -7.24 -9.65
N ILE A 81 -3.17 -5.97 -9.34
CA ILE A 81 -3.54 -5.41 -8.04
C ILE A 81 -5.05 -5.45 -7.84
N ALA A 82 -5.80 -4.90 -8.79
CA ALA A 82 -7.27 -4.87 -8.68
C ALA A 82 -7.85 -6.27 -8.66
N HIS A 83 -7.34 -7.15 -9.51
CA HIS A 83 -7.82 -8.53 -9.59
C HIS A 83 -7.55 -9.30 -8.29
N TRP A 84 -6.33 -9.20 -7.80
CA TRP A 84 -5.91 -9.92 -6.59
C TRP A 84 -6.67 -9.45 -5.34
N THR A 85 -6.84 -8.14 -5.19
CA THR A 85 -7.55 -7.59 -4.03
C THR A 85 -9.04 -7.93 -4.06
N GLN A 86 -9.65 -7.94 -5.23
CA GLN A 86 -11.05 -8.36 -5.36
C GLN A 86 -11.19 -9.83 -5.00
N ARG A 87 -10.32 -10.66 -5.53
CA ARG A 87 -10.34 -12.10 -5.31
C ARG A 87 -10.17 -12.47 -3.85
N HIS A 88 -9.36 -11.72 -3.11
CA HIS A 88 -9.06 -11.99 -1.71
C HIS A 88 -9.88 -11.15 -0.73
N GLY A 89 -10.83 -10.37 -1.21
CA GLY A 89 -11.80 -9.69 -0.34
C GLY A 89 -11.25 -8.53 0.49
N PHE A 90 -10.49 -7.66 -0.14
CA PHE A 90 -9.96 -6.48 0.55
C PHE A 90 -10.98 -5.35 0.60
N ASP A 91 -10.91 -4.53 1.64
CA ASP A 91 -11.83 -3.42 1.88
C ASP A 91 -11.27 -2.10 1.39
N ALA A 92 -9.97 -2.00 1.19
CA ALA A 92 -9.33 -0.80 0.68
C ALA A 92 -7.94 -1.11 0.14
N ILE A 93 -7.47 -0.25 -0.76
CA ILE A 93 -6.10 -0.28 -1.28
C ILE A 93 -5.46 1.07 -0.97
N VAL A 94 -4.25 1.06 -0.42
CA VAL A 94 -3.45 2.25 -0.20
C VAL A 94 -2.17 2.09 -0.99
N MET A 95 -1.90 2.99 -1.94
CA MET A 95 -0.76 2.84 -2.84
C MET A 95 -0.13 4.18 -3.19
N GLY A 96 1.12 4.13 -3.62
CA GLY A 96 1.84 5.30 -4.06
C GLY A 96 1.43 5.73 -5.47
N THR A 97 1.86 6.93 -5.87
CA THR A 97 1.46 7.51 -7.15
C THR A 97 2.21 6.94 -8.34
N HIS A 98 3.55 6.87 -8.31
CA HIS A 98 4.36 6.60 -9.48
C HIS A 98 5.24 5.36 -9.43
N GLY A 99 5.85 5.07 -8.30
CA GLY A 99 6.81 3.98 -8.18
C GLY A 99 8.11 4.26 -8.93
N TRP A 100 8.80 3.19 -9.34
CA TRP A 100 10.11 3.28 -9.99
C TRP A 100 10.07 3.97 -11.35
N THR A 101 8.96 3.83 -12.07
CA THR A 101 8.82 4.36 -13.41
C THR A 101 8.12 5.70 -13.43
N GLY A 102 7.97 6.33 -12.27
CA GLY A 102 7.26 7.58 -12.13
C GLY A 102 7.82 8.69 -13.00
N ARG A 103 6.91 9.48 -13.56
CA ARG A 103 7.26 10.65 -14.35
C ARG A 103 6.84 11.90 -13.61
N ALA A 104 7.75 12.84 -13.49
CA ALA A 104 7.51 14.06 -12.72
C ALA A 104 6.29 14.88 -13.21
N ARG A 105 5.91 14.72 -14.46
CA ARG A 105 4.79 15.45 -15.06
C ARG A 105 3.44 14.80 -14.88
N ALA A 106 3.41 13.52 -14.52
CA ALA A 106 2.14 12.82 -14.33
C ALA A 106 1.64 13.07 -12.92
N LEU A 107 0.37 13.40 -12.77
CA LEU A 107 -0.24 13.55 -11.46
C LEU A 107 -0.40 12.22 -10.76
N VAL A 108 -0.66 11.18 -11.53
CA VAL A 108 -0.86 9.82 -11.03
C VAL A 108 -0.15 8.87 -11.98
N GLY A 109 0.58 7.89 -11.46
CA GLY A 109 1.26 6.89 -12.27
C GLY A 109 0.30 5.92 -12.93
N SER A 110 0.77 5.22 -13.95
CA SER A 110 -0.07 4.31 -14.74
C SER A 110 -0.64 3.15 -13.93
N VAL A 111 0.12 2.63 -12.97
CA VAL A 111 -0.37 1.54 -12.12
C VAL A 111 -1.47 2.04 -11.20
N ALA A 112 -1.26 3.20 -10.57
CA ALA A 112 -2.27 3.78 -9.68
C ALA A 112 -3.54 4.14 -10.44
N GLU A 113 -3.40 4.75 -11.62
CA GLU A 113 -4.55 5.09 -12.45
C GLU A 113 -5.34 3.84 -12.85
N SER A 114 -4.65 2.79 -13.29
CA SER A 114 -5.31 1.55 -13.67
C SER A 114 -6.01 0.90 -12.47
N THR A 115 -5.36 0.92 -11.31
CA THR A 115 -5.94 0.35 -10.10
C THR A 115 -7.20 1.09 -9.69
N VAL A 116 -7.17 2.41 -9.70
CA VAL A 116 -8.36 3.22 -9.40
C VAL A 116 -9.50 2.90 -10.36
N ARG A 117 -9.18 2.71 -11.64
CA ARG A 117 -10.20 2.42 -12.66
C ARG A 117 -10.83 1.05 -12.50
N HIS A 118 -10.08 0.05 -12.07
CA HIS A 118 -10.55 -1.33 -12.08
C HIS A 118 -10.89 -1.91 -10.70
N ALA A 119 -10.41 -1.32 -9.62
CA ALA A 119 -10.71 -1.83 -8.29
C ALA A 119 -12.18 -1.58 -7.93
N ILE A 120 -12.77 -2.52 -7.18
CA ILE A 120 -14.14 -2.37 -6.69
C ILE A 120 -14.18 -1.85 -5.26
N CYS A 121 -13.05 -1.81 -4.57
CA CYS A 121 -12.95 -1.21 -3.24
C CYS A 121 -12.35 0.19 -3.34
N PRO A 122 -12.45 1.00 -2.29
CA PRO A 122 -11.78 2.29 -2.24
C PRO A 122 -10.28 2.18 -2.48
N VAL A 123 -9.74 3.12 -3.24
CA VAL A 123 -8.30 3.20 -3.51
C VAL A 123 -7.82 4.57 -3.06
N MET A 124 -6.87 4.57 -2.14
CA MET A 124 -6.25 5.77 -1.63
C MET A 124 -4.87 5.90 -2.27
N VAL A 125 -4.67 6.94 -3.05
CA VAL A 125 -3.40 7.17 -3.75
C VAL A 125 -2.61 8.22 -2.98
N ILE A 126 -1.41 7.87 -2.56
CA ILE A 126 -0.60 8.69 -1.67
C ILE A 126 0.54 9.35 -2.44
N HIS A 127 0.62 10.67 -2.35
CA HIS A 127 1.76 11.43 -2.85
C HIS A 127 2.85 11.45 -1.78
N GLU A 128 4.05 11.14 -2.15
CA GLU A 128 5.18 11.14 -1.23
C GLU A 128 5.34 12.50 -0.55
N ARG A 129 5.16 13.57 -1.30
CA ARG A 129 5.27 14.93 -0.76
C ARG A 129 4.30 15.17 0.38
N TRP A 130 3.05 14.74 0.20
CA TRP A 130 2.04 14.89 1.25
C TRP A 130 2.41 14.08 2.48
N ALA A 131 2.82 12.84 2.29
CA ALA A 131 3.17 11.96 3.39
C ALA A 131 4.33 12.53 4.21
N ARG A 132 5.35 13.06 3.54
CA ARG A 132 6.48 13.68 4.23
C ARG A 132 6.09 14.91 5.03
N ALA A 133 5.22 15.75 4.45
CA ALA A 133 4.78 16.97 5.11
C ALA A 133 3.95 16.68 6.36
N HIS A 134 3.33 15.52 6.43
CA HIS A 134 2.42 15.14 7.53
C HIS A 134 2.98 14.04 8.42
N ALA A 135 4.21 13.58 8.18
CA ALA A 135 4.84 12.60 9.03
C ALA A 135 5.21 13.21 10.36
N HIS A 136 4.86 12.50 11.43
CA HIS A 136 5.25 12.86 12.78
C HIS A 136 5.98 11.68 13.39
N GLU A 137 6.86 11.94 14.33
CA GLU A 137 7.46 10.86 15.10
C GLU A 137 6.36 10.13 15.85
N GLY A 138 6.67 8.93 16.32
CA GLY A 138 5.69 8.08 16.97
C GLY A 138 4.96 8.75 18.14
N ALA A 139 4.04 8.03 18.75
CA ALA A 139 3.11 8.53 19.74
C ALA A 139 3.76 9.31 20.90
N GLY A 140 5.04 9.07 21.17
CA GLY A 140 5.76 9.80 22.20
C GLY A 140 6.16 11.22 21.80
N ALA A 141 6.06 11.58 20.52
CA ALA A 141 6.53 12.87 20.02
C ALA A 141 5.37 13.84 19.79
N THR A 142 4.43 13.85 20.65
CA THR A 142 3.18 14.58 20.45
C THR A 142 3.18 16.00 20.99
N ALA A 143 4.29 16.47 21.46
CA ALA A 143 4.34 17.77 22.11
C ALA A 143 4.21 18.92 21.12
N HIS A 144 3.07 19.11 20.55
CA HIS A 144 2.83 20.22 19.64
C HIS A 144 1.39 20.65 19.66
#